data_df69805157d8c2024326e80db02805e9
#
_entry.id   df69805157d8c2024326e80db02805e9
#
_cell.length_a   1.000
_cell.length_b   1.000
_cell.length_c   1.000
_cell.angle_alpha   90.00
_cell.angle_beta   90.00
_cell.angle_gamma   90.00
#
_symmetry.space_group_name_H-M   'P 1'
#
loop_
_entity.id
_entity.type
_entity.pdbx_description
1 polymer ?
#
loop_
_entity_poly.entity_id
_entity_poly.type
_entity_poly.pdbx_seq_one_letter_code
_entity_poly.pdbx_strand_id
1 'polypeptide(L)'
;MARARRRHRAAGVDLFEGFYQAYLTAFACGLAVLLSSDAIGDHKVTASQLHAILTRGPGVIGLGIAVVWAAAIRSGSRGGPLVLPAADVRHVLLAPVARGRALRGPAVRQVRFSAFVGVIVGAGLAVLASHRLGGGGAPAWAPVGAAVGGAVGATAAGLGLVCSGRRVRPWLGLLLAAAVLGWSGIDIALKRVTSPMGLLGQFALLPLKFWPGSVSVAAVVIAVVVVALLGVGGLSIEQAERRATLASQIRFALTLQDLRTVVLLRRQLTQEQSRPRPWVRLGPLGHGRRVVWRRDVRGLTRWPAVRVARLLALGIIAGAALAGTFAGTTPLIVVAALALFLAGLEALEPLAQDIDHPDLPAGTPTVPGELRLAHAPVPFAVMVVVALVGWATVVVMAAAGLFSVHLALTVGAALLAPAALLGLVGAVASVVMEPPSGGGDFLPAEVAGVKVVLRAVWSPALVVVGLTPVFAARSALHHIGAHPTTPGAAALSGSFLPITVGVIGIAWLRFREDVHQSFSMTPPPAKT
;
A
#
# COMPACT_ATOMS: atom_id res chain seq x y z
N MET A 1 35.50 -25.20 21.01
CA MET A 1 34.31 -26.08 20.95
C MET A 1 33.00 -25.45 21.47
N ALA A 2 32.97 -24.73 22.60
CA ALA A 2 31.73 -24.14 23.12
C ALA A 2 31.07 -23.08 22.18
N ARG A 3 31.86 -22.28 21.44
CA ARG A 3 31.37 -21.30 20.46
C ARG A 3 30.72 -21.96 19.23
N ALA A 4 31.23 -23.09 18.77
CA ALA A 4 30.64 -23.85 17.67
C ALA A 4 29.27 -24.43 18.04
N ARG A 5 29.14 -24.98 19.25
CA ARG A 5 27.86 -25.51 19.77
C ARG A 5 26.79 -24.40 19.98
N ARG A 6 27.19 -23.20 20.42
CA ARG A 6 26.28 -22.06 20.51
C ARG A 6 25.81 -21.58 19.13
N ARG A 7 26.70 -21.55 18.13
CA ARG A 7 26.34 -21.25 16.74
C ARG A 7 25.38 -22.25 16.12
N HIS A 8 25.60 -23.55 16.37
CA HIS A 8 24.68 -24.61 15.88
C HIS A 8 23.30 -24.54 16.55
N ARG A 9 23.21 -24.25 17.86
CA ARG A 9 21.93 -24.10 18.55
C ARG A 9 21.19 -22.81 18.10
N ALA A 10 21.89 -21.69 17.98
CA ALA A 10 21.30 -20.46 17.47
C ALA A 10 20.84 -20.59 16.00
N ALA A 11 21.62 -21.26 15.15
CA ALA A 11 21.23 -21.52 13.76
C ALA A 11 20.02 -22.47 13.66
N GLY A 12 19.89 -23.44 14.55
CA GLY A 12 18.74 -24.37 14.60
C GLY A 12 17.44 -23.65 15.03
N VAL A 13 17.52 -22.76 16.01
CA VAL A 13 16.36 -21.95 16.46
C VAL A 13 15.96 -20.95 15.38
N ASP A 14 16.92 -20.26 14.75
CA ASP A 14 16.65 -19.34 13.64
C ASP A 14 16.02 -20.02 12.42
N LEU A 15 16.39 -21.28 12.14
CA LEU A 15 15.81 -22.06 11.04
C LEU A 15 14.37 -22.48 11.35
N PHE A 16 14.10 -22.98 12.55
CA PHE A 16 12.75 -23.38 12.95
C PHE A 16 11.80 -22.19 12.98
N GLU A 17 12.22 -21.08 13.58
CA GLU A 17 11.46 -19.82 13.58
C GLU A 17 11.19 -19.34 12.15
N GLY A 18 12.20 -19.40 11.27
CA GLY A 18 12.04 -19.05 9.86
C GLY A 18 11.06 -19.96 9.11
N PHE A 19 11.11 -21.28 9.37
CA PHE A 19 10.16 -22.25 8.80
C PHE A 19 8.74 -22.04 9.35
N TYR A 20 8.59 -21.76 10.63
CA TYR A 20 7.30 -21.52 11.25
C TYR A 20 6.65 -20.23 10.71
N GLN A 21 7.40 -19.14 10.60
CA GLN A 21 6.92 -17.90 9.99
C GLN A 21 6.58 -18.08 8.51
N ALA A 22 7.39 -18.83 7.76
CA ALA A 22 7.11 -19.18 6.37
C ALA A 22 5.82 -19.99 6.23
N TYR A 23 5.63 -20.98 7.10
CA TYR A 23 4.42 -21.81 7.15
C TYR A 23 3.17 -20.96 7.45
N LEU A 24 3.23 -20.13 8.49
CA LEU A 24 2.10 -19.24 8.85
C LEU A 24 1.77 -18.27 7.71
N THR A 25 2.79 -17.71 7.06
CA THR A 25 2.59 -16.80 5.93
C THR A 25 1.98 -17.53 4.73
N ALA A 26 2.50 -18.72 4.41
CA ALA A 26 1.97 -19.55 3.32
C ALA A 26 0.52 -19.99 3.61
N PHE A 27 0.23 -20.37 4.86
CA PHE A 27 -1.11 -20.75 5.30
C PHE A 27 -2.09 -19.57 5.21
N ALA A 28 -1.71 -18.40 5.73
CA ALA A 28 -2.54 -17.19 5.66
C ALA A 28 -2.79 -16.76 4.21
N CYS A 29 -1.78 -16.81 3.35
CA CYS A 29 -1.93 -16.52 1.92
C CYS A 29 -2.78 -17.59 1.22
N GLY A 30 -2.59 -18.86 1.53
CA GLY A 30 -3.42 -19.95 1.00
C GLY A 30 -4.88 -19.80 1.37
N LEU A 31 -5.16 -19.49 2.65
CA LEU A 31 -6.52 -19.21 3.12
C LEU A 31 -7.11 -17.98 2.42
N ALA A 32 -6.35 -16.91 2.26
CA ALA A 32 -6.79 -15.72 1.54
C ALA A 32 -7.10 -16.02 0.06
N VAL A 33 -6.31 -16.87 -0.60
CA VAL A 33 -6.56 -17.34 -1.98
C VAL A 33 -7.83 -18.19 -2.03
N LEU A 34 -8.03 -19.12 -1.09
CA LEU A 34 -9.24 -19.96 -1.03
C LEU A 34 -10.49 -19.11 -0.82
N LEU A 35 -10.49 -18.20 0.16
CA LEU A 35 -11.63 -17.30 0.43
C LEU A 35 -11.91 -16.34 -0.73
N SER A 36 -10.87 -15.95 -1.49
CA SER A 36 -11.03 -15.09 -2.66
C SER A 36 -11.47 -15.86 -3.90
N SER A 37 -11.21 -17.16 -3.95
CA SER A 37 -11.49 -18.03 -5.10
C SER A 37 -12.98 -18.08 -5.42
N ASP A 38 -13.83 -18.28 -4.40
CA ASP A 38 -15.29 -18.35 -4.56
C ASP A 38 -15.89 -17.01 -4.98
N ALA A 39 -15.23 -15.90 -4.64
CA ALA A 39 -15.65 -14.55 -5.03
C ALA A 39 -15.24 -14.17 -6.48
N ILE A 40 -14.33 -14.95 -7.09
CA ILE A 40 -14.01 -14.84 -8.51
C ILE A 40 -14.99 -15.70 -9.27
N GLY A 41 -16.05 -15.09 -9.84
CA GLY A 41 -17.03 -15.84 -10.61
C GLY A 41 -16.40 -16.65 -11.74
N ASP A 42 -16.94 -17.86 -12.00
CA ASP A 42 -16.47 -18.82 -13.02
C ASP A 42 -16.62 -18.36 -14.49
N HIS A 43 -16.94 -17.09 -14.69
CA HIS A 43 -17.09 -16.52 -16.04
C HIS A 43 -15.74 -16.46 -16.72
N LYS A 44 -15.50 -17.43 -17.59
CA LYS A 44 -14.31 -17.46 -18.45
C LYS A 44 -14.26 -16.24 -19.36
N VAL A 45 -13.06 -15.78 -19.59
CA VAL A 45 -12.75 -14.65 -20.48
C VAL A 45 -13.20 -15.00 -21.90
N THR A 46 -13.86 -14.06 -22.57
CA THR A 46 -14.27 -14.23 -23.98
C THR A 46 -13.05 -14.27 -24.91
N ALA A 47 -13.21 -14.81 -26.13
CA ALA A 47 -12.12 -14.89 -27.09
C ALA A 47 -11.51 -13.51 -27.43
N SER A 48 -12.33 -12.47 -27.53
CA SER A 48 -11.87 -11.09 -27.77
C SER A 48 -11.07 -10.52 -26.58
N GLN A 49 -11.51 -10.80 -25.37
CA GLN A 49 -10.78 -10.42 -24.15
C GLN A 49 -9.46 -11.18 -24.02
N LEU A 50 -9.46 -12.48 -24.35
CA LEU A 50 -8.24 -13.28 -24.34
C LEU A 50 -7.21 -12.74 -25.36
N HIS A 51 -7.64 -12.35 -26.55
CA HIS A 51 -6.77 -11.71 -27.53
C HIS A 51 -6.20 -10.38 -27.00
N ALA A 52 -7.01 -9.56 -26.34
CA ALA A 52 -6.56 -8.31 -25.71
C ALA A 52 -5.54 -8.58 -24.57
N ILE A 53 -5.75 -9.63 -23.78
CA ILE A 53 -4.82 -10.06 -22.72
C ILE A 53 -3.49 -10.52 -23.31
N LEU A 54 -3.50 -11.31 -24.37
CA LEU A 54 -2.28 -11.79 -25.02
C LEU A 54 -1.47 -10.66 -25.69
N THR A 55 -2.14 -9.60 -26.15
CA THR A 55 -1.48 -8.47 -26.83
C THR A 55 -1.02 -7.37 -25.87
N ARG A 56 -1.81 -7.01 -24.88
CA ARG A 56 -1.53 -5.91 -23.93
C ARG A 56 -1.10 -6.38 -22.54
N GLY A 57 -1.51 -7.59 -22.15
CA GLY A 57 -1.27 -8.17 -20.82
C GLY A 57 0.20 -8.18 -20.41
N PRO A 58 1.14 -8.60 -21.28
CA PRO A 58 2.57 -8.57 -20.94
C PRO A 58 3.06 -7.18 -20.52
N GLY A 59 2.65 -6.12 -21.24
CA GLY A 59 3.00 -4.74 -20.91
C GLY A 59 2.35 -4.27 -19.61
N VAL A 60 1.09 -4.61 -19.37
CA VAL A 60 0.36 -4.23 -18.15
C VAL A 60 0.97 -4.91 -16.91
N ILE A 61 1.26 -6.22 -16.99
CA ILE A 61 1.97 -6.94 -15.91
C ILE A 61 3.36 -6.34 -15.74
N GLY A 62 4.05 -6.06 -16.85
CA GLY A 62 5.35 -5.39 -16.86
C GLY A 62 5.33 -4.04 -16.15
N LEU A 63 4.27 -3.25 -16.32
CA LEU A 63 4.10 -1.97 -15.61
C LEU A 63 3.95 -2.19 -14.10
N GLY A 64 3.18 -3.20 -13.68
CA GLY A 64 3.10 -3.57 -12.26
C GLY A 64 4.48 -3.93 -11.68
N ILE A 65 5.28 -4.70 -12.43
CA ILE A 65 6.66 -5.04 -12.06
C ILE A 65 7.56 -3.79 -12.03
N ALA A 66 7.41 -2.90 -13.02
CA ALA A 66 8.13 -1.63 -13.08
C ALA A 66 7.88 -0.74 -11.86
N VAL A 67 6.65 -0.71 -11.35
CA VAL A 67 6.31 0.00 -10.10
C VAL A 67 7.08 -0.58 -8.91
N VAL A 68 7.15 -1.91 -8.80
CA VAL A 68 7.91 -2.58 -7.72
C VAL A 68 9.40 -2.26 -7.84
N TRP A 69 9.97 -2.30 -9.05
CA TRP A 69 11.38 -1.98 -9.28
C TRP A 69 11.68 -0.50 -9.05
N ALA A 70 10.80 0.40 -9.47
CA ALA A 70 10.92 1.83 -9.21
C ALA A 70 10.91 2.15 -7.70
N ALA A 71 10.03 1.49 -6.94
CA ALA A 71 10.00 1.59 -5.48
C ALA A 71 11.30 1.06 -4.85
N ALA A 72 11.84 -0.04 -5.35
CA ALA A 72 13.10 -0.62 -4.88
C ALA A 72 14.30 0.28 -5.17
N ILE A 73 14.43 0.83 -6.39
CA ILE A 73 15.47 1.80 -6.78
C ILE A 73 15.41 3.03 -5.87
N ARG A 74 14.22 3.57 -5.66
CA ARG A 74 14.00 4.70 -4.77
C ARG A 74 14.37 4.40 -3.31
N SER A 75 13.99 3.22 -2.79
CA SER A 75 14.39 2.76 -1.46
C SER A 75 15.90 2.62 -1.38
N GLY A 76 16.53 2.05 -2.41
CA GLY A 76 17.96 1.89 -2.53
C GLY A 76 18.74 3.21 -2.50
N SER A 77 18.28 4.23 -3.24
CA SER A 77 18.91 5.56 -3.27
C SER A 77 18.83 6.32 -1.93
N ARG A 78 17.98 5.84 -0.99
CA ARG A 78 17.83 6.38 0.36
C ARG A 78 18.44 5.49 1.45
N GLY A 79 19.35 4.60 1.10
CA GLY A 79 20.07 3.73 2.03
C GLY A 79 19.77 2.23 1.91
N GLY A 80 18.93 1.83 0.96
CA GLY A 80 18.71 0.43 0.57
C GLY A 80 17.77 -0.38 1.46
N PRO A 81 17.47 -1.59 1.05
CA PRO A 81 16.56 -2.48 1.77
C PRO A 81 17.21 -3.17 2.97
N LEU A 82 18.55 -3.09 3.12
CA LEU A 82 19.27 -3.82 4.14
C LEU A 82 19.07 -3.19 5.51
N VAL A 83 18.49 -3.94 6.42
CA VAL A 83 18.33 -3.57 7.83
C VAL A 83 19.27 -4.44 8.64
N LEU A 84 20.21 -3.81 9.32
CA LEU A 84 21.21 -4.46 10.18
C LEU A 84 20.86 -4.18 11.65
N PRO A 85 21.15 -5.11 12.59
CA PRO A 85 21.10 -4.79 14.00
C PRO A 85 22.03 -3.64 14.35
N ALA A 86 21.65 -2.76 15.26
CA ALA A 86 22.47 -1.61 15.65
C ALA A 86 23.85 -2.03 16.22
N ALA A 87 23.90 -3.18 16.92
CA ALA A 87 25.13 -3.76 17.41
C ALA A 87 26.09 -4.16 16.26
N ASP A 88 25.57 -4.76 15.19
CA ASP A 88 26.40 -5.17 14.04
C ASP A 88 26.95 -3.95 13.30
N VAL A 89 26.17 -2.86 13.19
CA VAL A 89 26.63 -1.62 12.57
C VAL A 89 27.80 -1.02 13.36
N ARG A 90 27.69 -0.94 14.69
CA ARG A 90 28.70 -0.33 15.55
C ARG A 90 29.94 -1.20 15.75
N HIS A 91 29.79 -2.52 15.87
CA HIS A 91 30.91 -3.39 16.21
C HIS A 91 31.53 -4.12 15.00
N VAL A 92 30.74 -4.41 13.95
CA VAL A 92 31.24 -5.15 12.78
C VAL A 92 31.64 -4.22 11.66
N LEU A 93 30.83 -3.18 11.35
CA LEU A 93 31.12 -2.29 10.21
C LEU A 93 32.18 -1.23 10.52
N LEU A 94 32.43 -0.91 11.80
CA LEU A 94 33.51 -0.03 12.24
C LEU A 94 34.82 -0.79 12.50
N ALA A 95 34.77 -2.13 12.61
CA ALA A 95 35.97 -2.94 12.74
C ALA A 95 36.79 -2.96 11.43
N PRO A 96 38.11 -3.21 11.47
CA PRO A 96 38.96 -3.30 10.29
C PRO A 96 38.75 -4.60 9.50
N VAL A 97 37.51 -4.85 9.09
CA VAL A 97 37.07 -6.03 8.33
C VAL A 97 36.59 -5.58 6.95
N ALA A 98 36.85 -6.41 5.94
CA ALA A 98 36.33 -6.16 4.58
C ALA A 98 34.80 -6.11 4.60
N ARG A 99 34.21 -4.90 4.52
CA ARG A 99 32.76 -4.63 4.62
C ARG A 99 31.94 -5.47 3.66
N GLY A 100 32.41 -5.64 2.42
CA GLY A 100 31.73 -6.47 1.43
C GLY A 100 31.57 -7.92 1.89
N ARG A 101 32.56 -8.46 2.60
CA ARG A 101 32.51 -9.83 3.13
C ARG A 101 31.53 -9.94 4.31
N ALA A 102 31.51 -8.94 5.19
CA ALA A 102 30.58 -8.88 6.33
C ALA A 102 29.11 -8.71 5.88
N LEU A 103 28.85 -7.91 4.84
CA LEU A 103 27.51 -7.57 4.38
C LEU A 103 26.90 -8.58 3.41
N ARG A 104 27.70 -9.48 2.78
CA ARG A 104 27.17 -10.49 1.84
C ARG A 104 26.14 -11.41 2.47
N GLY A 105 26.38 -11.91 3.68
CA GLY A 105 25.46 -12.80 4.38
C GLY A 105 24.08 -12.17 4.62
N PRO A 106 23.98 -11.00 5.25
CA PRO A 106 22.74 -10.23 5.37
C PRO A 106 22.07 -9.90 4.04
N ALA A 107 22.84 -9.53 3.00
CA ALA A 107 22.30 -9.24 1.67
C ALA A 107 21.68 -10.46 1.01
N VAL A 108 22.32 -11.62 1.07
CA VAL A 108 21.76 -12.90 0.56
C VAL A 108 20.45 -13.24 1.30
N ARG A 109 20.42 -13.09 2.63
CA ARG A 109 19.18 -13.31 3.41
C ARG A 109 18.06 -12.38 2.95
N GLN A 110 18.36 -11.11 2.72
CA GLN A 110 17.38 -10.13 2.23
C GLN A 110 16.84 -10.50 0.84
N VAL A 111 17.71 -10.87 -0.10
CA VAL A 111 17.32 -11.30 -1.45
C VAL A 111 16.45 -12.56 -1.37
N ARG A 112 16.86 -13.57 -0.58
CA ARG A 112 16.09 -14.81 -0.39
C ARG A 112 14.71 -14.54 0.22
N PHE A 113 14.64 -13.70 1.24
CA PHE A 113 13.37 -13.33 1.87
C PHE A 113 12.45 -12.60 0.88
N SER A 114 12.97 -11.63 0.13
CA SER A 114 12.17 -10.92 -0.88
C SER A 114 11.72 -11.84 -2.02
N ALA A 115 12.58 -12.77 -2.46
CA ALA A 115 12.23 -13.79 -3.43
C ALA A 115 11.13 -14.71 -2.90
N PHE A 116 11.25 -15.17 -1.65
CA PHE A 116 10.26 -16.04 -1.01
C PHE A 116 8.88 -15.36 -0.90
N VAL A 117 8.83 -14.11 -0.43
CA VAL A 117 7.58 -13.33 -0.42
C VAL A 117 7.01 -13.20 -1.84
N GLY A 118 7.88 -12.91 -2.81
CA GLY A 118 7.50 -12.85 -4.21
C GLY A 118 6.90 -14.17 -4.73
N VAL A 119 7.51 -15.32 -4.39
CA VAL A 119 7.00 -16.66 -4.74
C VAL A 119 5.58 -16.86 -4.24
N ILE A 120 5.33 -16.56 -2.97
CA ILE A 120 4.00 -16.75 -2.36
C ILE A 120 2.96 -15.84 -3.04
N VAL A 121 3.27 -14.54 -3.16
CA VAL A 121 2.36 -13.57 -3.78
C VAL A 121 2.12 -13.91 -5.25
N GLY A 122 3.17 -14.23 -5.99
CA GLY A 122 3.08 -14.57 -7.42
C GLY A 122 2.29 -15.84 -7.66
N ALA A 123 2.52 -16.89 -6.86
CA ALA A 123 1.74 -18.13 -6.94
C ALA A 123 0.25 -17.87 -6.64
N GLY A 124 -0.06 -17.13 -5.58
CA GLY A 124 -1.43 -16.78 -5.22
C GLY A 124 -2.16 -16.01 -6.33
N LEU A 125 -1.52 -14.96 -6.85
CA LEU A 125 -2.09 -14.17 -7.96
C LEU A 125 -2.31 -15.01 -9.22
N ALA A 126 -1.38 -15.93 -9.54
CA ALA A 126 -1.49 -16.80 -10.69
C ALA A 126 -2.62 -17.83 -10.53
N VAL A 127 -2.77 -18.42 -9.33
CA VAL A 127 -3.92 -19.30 -9.03
C VAL A 127 -5.24 -18.56 -9.19
N LEU A 128 -5.35 -17.34 -8.65
CA LEU A 128 -6.56 -16.53 -8.83
C LEU A 128 -6.82 -16.20 -10.31
N ALA A 129 -5.77 -15.93 -11.10
CA ALA A 129 -5.90 -15.69 -12.53
C ALA A 129 -6.38 -16.93 -13.30
N SER A 130 -6.00 -18.14 -12.87
CA SER A 130 -6.33 -19.40 -13.52
C SER A 130 -7.84 -19.68 -13.56
N HIS A 131 -8.62 -19.18 -12.59
CA HIS A 131 -10.08 -19.35 -12.54
C HIS A 131 -10.78 -18.71 -13.75
N ARG A 132 -10.21 -17.62 -14.29
CA ARG A 132 -10.81 -16.87 -15.40
C ARG A 132 -10.13 -17.09 -16.75
N LEU A 133 -8.81 -17.30 -16.76
CA LEU A 133 -8.02 -17.32 -17.99
C LEU A 133 -7.92 -18.70 -18.66
N GLY A 134 -8.22 -19.77 -17.95
CA GLY A 134 -8.02 -21.13 -18.46
C GLY A 134 -6.51 -21.50 -18.54
N GLY A 135 -6.12 -22.32 -19.51
CA GLY A 135 -4.69 -22.66 -19.71
C GLY A 135 -4.12 -23.68 -18.71
N GLY A 136 -4.89 -24.74 -18.38
CA GLY A 136 -4.40 -25.84 -17.51
C GLY A 136 -4.68 -25.69 -16.02
N GLY A 137 -5.43 -24.68 -15.61
CA GLY A 137 -5.84 -24.47 -14.21
C GLY A 137 -4.70 -24.12 -13.25
N ALA A 138 -4.97 -24.19 -11.95
CA ALA A 138 -4.02 -23.85 -10.88
C ALA A 138 -2.67 -24.57 -10.97
N PRO A 139 -2.58 -25.88 -11.35
CA PRO A 139 -1.30 -26.57 -11.45
C PRO A 139 -0.34 -25.98 -12.51
N ALA A 140 -0.86 -25.44 -13.60
CA ALA A 140 -0.05 -24.81 -14.63
C ALA A 140 0.34 -23.38 -14.25
N TRP A 141 -0.54 -22.64 -13.60
CA TRP A 141 -0.35 -21.24 -13.24
C TRP A 141 0.51 -21.01 -12.01
N ALA A 142 0.33 -21.83 -10.95
CA ALA A 142 1.04 -21.65 -9.68
C ALA A 142 2.56 -21.64 -9.81
N PRO A 143 3.22 -22.62 -10.50
CA PRO A 143 4.67 -22.63 -10.62
C PRO A 143 5.19 -21.46 -11.46
N VAL A 144 4.46 -21.04 -12.51
CA VAL A 144 4.81 -19.88 -13.33
C VAL A 144 4.71 -18.60 -12.51
N GLY A 145 3.62 -18.42 -11.76
CA GLY A 145 3.45 -17.26 -10.90
C GLY A 145 4.49 -17.23 -9.78
N ALA A 146 4.83 -18.38 -9.20
CA ALA A 146 5.90 -18.50 -8.21
C ALA A 146 7.26 -18.07 -8.78
N ALA A 147 7.59 -18.52 -9.98
CA ALA A 147 8.86 -18.18 -10.65
C ALA A 147 8.94 -16.67 -10.95
N VAL A 148 7.87 -16.10 -11.52
CA VAL A 148 7.81 -14.65 -11.79
C VAL A 148 7.88 -13.83 -10.52
N GLY A 149 7.06 -14.17 -9.53
CA GLY A 149 7.04 -13.45 -8.24
C GLY A 149 8.39 -13.53 -7.54
N GLY A 150 9.02 -14.71 -7.52
CA GLY A 150 10.37 -14.90 -6.98
C GLY A 150 11.43 -14.06 -7.72
N ALA A 151 11.37 -14.02 -9.04
CA ALA A 151 12.23 -13.19 -9.87
C ALA A 151 12.04 -11.69 -9.59
N VAL A 152 10.79 -11.23 -9.48
CA VAL A 152 10.45 -9.84 -9.14
C VAL A 152 10.95 -9.47 -7.75
N GLY A 153 10.75 -10.33 -6.76
CA GLY A 153 11.23 -10.10 -5.38
C GLY A 153 12.75 -10.06 -5.29
N ALA A 154 13.45 -11.00 -5.94
CA ALA A 154 14.91 -11.05 -5.98
C ALA A 154 15.50 -9.81 -6.68
N THR A 155 14.97 -9.45 -7.85
CA THR A 155 15.44 -8.28 -8.59
C THR A 155 15.12 -6.97 -7.88
N ALA A 156 13.96 -6.83 -7.24
CA ALA A 156 13.62 -5.66 -6.43
C ALA A 156 14.63 -5.47 -5.29
N ALA A 157 14.91 -6.52 -4.52
CA ALA A 157 15.94 -6.48 -3.48
C ALA A 157 17.31 -6.15 -4.07
N GLY A 158 17.68 -6.81 -5.21
CA GLY A 158 18.92 -6.59 -5.92
C GLY A 158 19.10 -5.14 -6.36
N LEU A 159 18.11 -4.55 -7.04
CA LEU A 159 18.14 -3.14 -7.47
C LEU A 159 18.29 -2.19 -6.29
N GLY A 160 17.56 -2.44 -5.20
CA GLY A 160 17.72 -1.67 -3.97
C GLY A 160 19.14 -1.74 -3.41
N LEU A 161 19.76 -2.93 -3.39
CA LEU A 161 21.12 -3.14 -2.94
C LEU A 161 22.14 -2.49 -3.88
N VAL A 162 21.98 -2.58 -5.21
CA VAL A 162 22.83 -1.91 -6.20
C VAL A 162 22.84 -0.39 -5.98
N CYS A 163 21.65 0.20 -5.86
CA CYS A 163 21.52 1.65 -5.67
C CYS A 163 22.14 2.11 -4.34
N SER A 164 21.99 1.34 -3.26
CA SER A 164 22.59 1.66 -1.95
C SER A 164 24.09 1.43 -1.92
N GLY A 165 24.57 0.34 -2.53
CA GLY A 165 26.00 0.02 -2.61
C GLY A 165 26.79 1.03 -3.46
N ARG A 166 26.19 1.51 -4.54
CA ARG A 166 26.77 2.56 -5.40
C ARG A 166 26.49 3.99 -4.90
N ARG A 167 25.81 4.13 -3.76
CA ARG A 167 25.44 5.43 -3.17
C ARG A 167 24.75 6.36 -4.17
N VAL A 168 23.82 5.81 -4.94
CA VAL A 168 23.07 6.58 -5.95
C VAL A 168 22.37 7.76 -5.28
N ARG A 169 22.57 8.97 -5.80
CA ARG A 169 21.92 10.17 -5.27
C ARG A 169 20.41 10.07 -5.40
N PRO A 170 19.60 10.56 -4.43
CA PRO A 170 18.14 10.42 -4.44
C PRO A 170 17.46 10.94 -5.71
N TRP A 171 17.97 12.00 -6.32
CA TRP A 171 17.44 12.54 -7.58
C TRP A 171 17.72 11.63 -8.78
N LEU A 172 18.92 11.01 -8.83
CA LEU A 172 19.23 9.99 -9.85
C LEU A 172 18.36 8.75 -9.67
N GLY A 173 18.12 8.32 -8.42
CA GLY A 173 17.20 7.24 -8.12
C GLY A 173 15.78 7.53 -8.61
N LEU A 174 15.32 8.78 -8.51
CA LEU A 174 14.04 9.21 -9.06
C LEU A 174 14.02 9.16 -10.59
N LEU A 175 15.06 9.63 -11.25
CA LEU A 175 15.18 9.57 -12.72
C LEU A 175 15.22 8.12 -13.22
N LEU A 176 15.97 7.23 -12.57
CA LEU A 176 16.00 5.81 -12.92
C LEU A 176 14.63 5.15 -12.71
N ALA A 177 13.94 5.47 -11.62
CA ALA A 177 12.59 4.98 -11.38
C ALA A 177 11.60 5.47 -12.46
N ALA A 178 11.69 6.74 -12.84
CA ALA A 178 10.87 7.30 -13.92
C ALA A 178 11.20 6.67 -15.28
N ALA A 179 12.48 6.40 -15.56
CA ALA A 179 12.92 5.74 -16.79
C ALA A 179 12.37 4.30 -16.89
N VAL A 180 12.40 3.53 -15.79
CA VAL A 180 11.84 2.18 -15.71
C VAL A 180 10.33 2.19 -15.96
N LEU A 181 9.60 3.12 -15.34
CA LEU A 181 8.17 3.29 -15.56
C LEU A 181 7.85 3.76 -16.98
N GLY A 182 8.60 4.72 -17.50
CA GLY A 182 8.46 5.23 -18.86
C GLY A 182 8.70 4.15 -19.91
N TRP A 183 9.75 3.33 -19.74
CA TRP A 183 10.03 2.21 -20.67
C TRP A 183 8.87 1.21 -20.69
N SER A 184 8.36 0.81 -19.53
CA SER A 184 7.18 -0.07 -19.46
C SER A 184 5.92 0.58 -20.05
N GLY A 185 5.74 1.90 -19.87
CA GLY A 185 4.66 2.66 -20.50
C GLY A 185 4.76 2.68 -22.04
N ILE A 186 5.98 2.81 -22.57
CA ILE A 186 6.24 2.72 -24.02
C ILE A 186 5.88 1.33 -24.58
N ASP A 187 6.22 0.25 -23.85
CA ASP A 187 5.84 -1.11 -24.24
C ASP A 187 4.33 -1.26 -24.42
N ILE A 188 3.55 -0.67 -23.50
CA ILE A 188 2.08 -0.68 -23.59
C ILE A 188 1.59 0.13 -24.80
N ALA A 189 2.14 1.34 -24.98
CA ALA A 189 1.72 2.25 -26.05
C ALA A 189 2.02 1.67 -27.45
N LEU A 190 3.21 1.08 -27.62
CA LEU A 190 3.63 0.47 -28.88
C LEU A 190 3.13 -0.97 -29.07
N LYS A 191 2.46 -1.56 -28.07
CA LYS A 191 2.03 -2.96 -28.05
C LYS A 191 3.18 -3.94 -28.36
N ARG A 192 4.39 -3.58 -27.95
CA ARG A 192 5.61 -4.38 -28.13
C ARG A 192 6.29 -4.55 -26.79
N VAL A 193 6.92 -5.70 -26.58
CA VAL A 193 7.66 -5.99 -25.36
C VAL A 193 9.14 -5.85 -25.65
N THR A 194 9.74 -4.79 -25.13
CA THR A 194 11.17 -4.48 -25.25
C THR A 194 11.85 -4.41 -23.89
N SER A 195 11.08 -4.17 -22.82
CA SER A 195 11.60 -4.04 -21.47
C SER A 195 11.73 -5.40 -20.76
N PRO A 196 12.71 -5.53 -19.85
CA PRO A 196 12.82 -6.73 -19.01
C PRO A 196 11.57 -7.01 -18.18
N MET A 197 10.84 -5.95 -17.76
CA MET A 197 9.59 -6.07 -17.03
C MET A 197 8.49 -6.66 -17.90
N GLY A 198 8.39 -6.23 -19.15
CA GLY A 198 7.47 -6.80 -20.14
C GLY A 198 7.81 -8.27 -20.47
N LEU A 199 9.09 -8.64 -20.51
CA LEU A 199 9.52 -10.04 -20.67
C LEU A 199 9.07 -10.90 -19.48
N LEU A 200 9.15 -10.40 -18.24
CA LEU A 200 8.55 -11.07 -17.08
C LEU A 200 7.03 -11.18 -17.21
N GLY A 201 6.38 -10.15 -17.78
CA GLY A 201 4.96 -10.18 -18.09
C GLY A 201 4.59 -11.25 -19.13
N GLN A 202 5.42 -11.44 -20.18
CA GLN A 202 5.26 -12.56 -21.13
C GLN A 202 5.43 -13.90 -20.42
N PHE A 203 6.44 -14.03 -19.58
CA PHE A 203 6.67 -15.26 -18.83
C PHE A 203 5.51 -15.56 -17.85
N ALA A 204 4.88 -14.54 -17.26
CA ALA A 204 3.70 -14.72 -16.40
C ALA A 204 2.48 -15.29 -17.13
N LEU A 205 2.37 -15.08 -18.44
CA LEU A 205 1.29 -15.59 -19.30
C LEU A 205 1.68 -16.89 -20.03
N LEU A 206 2.76 -17.54 -19.62
CA LEU A 206 3.25 -18.79 -20.22
C LEU A 206 2.18 -19.90 -20.33
N PRO A 207 1.26 -20.08 -19.36
CA PRO A 207 0.21 -21.11 -19.50
C PRO A 207 -0.76 -20.87 -20.66
N LEU A 208 -0.85 -19.62 -21.15
CA LEU A 208 -1.69 -19.27 -22.30
C LEU A 208 -0.91 -19.30 -23.61
N LYS A 209 0.32 -18.80 -23.60
CA LYS A 209 1.18 -18.73 -24.79
C LYS A 209 2.65 -18.69 -24.40
N PHE A 210 3.46 -19.47 -25.10
CA PHE A 210 4.91 -19.45 -24.95
C PHE A 210 5.57 -18.39 -25.84
N TRP A 211 6.41 -17.55 -25.26
CA TRP A 211 7.27 -16.60 -25.98
C TRP A 211 8.75 -16.96 -25.72
N PRO A 212 9.50 -17.45 -26.71
CA PRO A 212 10.89 -17.90 -26.51
C PRO A 212 11.78 -16.82 -25.88
N GLY A 213 11.58 -15.55 -26.25
CA GLY A 213 12.33 -14.41 -25.71
C GLY A 213 12.12 -14.17 -24.22
N SER A 214 11.02 -14.64 -23.63
CA SER A 214 10.75 -14.42 -22.20
C SER A 214 11.76 -15.12 -21.28
N VAL A 215 12.38 -16.20 -21.72
CA VAL A 215 13.38 -16.95 -20.94
C VAL A 215 14.66 -16.13 -20.72
N SER A 216 14.99 -15.22 -21.65
CA SER A 216 16.17 -14.35 -21.53
C SER A 216 16.16 -13.47 -20.29
N VAL A 217 14.99 -13.21 -19.71
CA VAL A 217 14.86 -12.43 -18.49
C VAL A 217 15.57 -13.08 -17.29
N ALA A 218 15.75 -14.39 -17.29
CA ALA A 218 16.51 -15.08 -16.24
C ALA A 218 17.95 -14.56 -16.15
N ALA A 219 18.59 -14.26 -17.27
CA ALA A 219 19.92 -13.67 -17.31
C ALA A 219 19.94 -12.28 -16.64
N VAL A 220 18.90 -11.45 -16.88
CA VAL A 220 18.77 -10.13 -16.24
C VAL A 220 18.61 -10.26 -14.72
N VAL A 221 17.77 -11.19 -14.26
CA VAL A 221 17.56 -11.47 -12.84
C VAL A 221 18.88 -11.86 -12.17
N ILE A 222 19.59 -12.81 -12.76
CA ILE A 222 20.89 -13.29 -12.25
C ILE A 222 21.91 -12.14 -12.23
N ALA A 223 22.03 -11.39 -13.34
CA ALA A 223 22.96 -10.26 -13.42
C ALA A 223 22.71 -9.22 -12.35
N VAL A 224 21.45 -8.82 -12.12
CA VAL A 224 21.09 -7.84 -11.09
C VAL A 224 21.45 -8.35 -9.70
N VAL A 225 21.16 -9.61 -9.38
CA VAL A 225 21.48 -10.20 -8.07
C VAL A 225 23.01 -10.31 -7.87
N VAL A 226 23.73 -10.76 -8.87
CA VAL A 226 25.21 -10.86 -8.81
C VAL A 226 25.85 -9.48 -8.59
N VAL A 227 25.47 -8.48 -9.40
CA VAL A 227 25.97 -7.11 -9.27
C VAL A 227 25.62 -6.52 -7.90
N ALA A 228 24.46 -6.82 -7.35
CA ALA A 228 24.04 -6.40 -6.02
C ALA A 228 24.94 -6.97 -4.93
N LEU A 229 25.23 -8.28 -4.98
CA LEU A 229 26.04 -8.97 -3.98
C LEU A 229 27.52 -8.58 -4.06
N LEU A 230 28.02 -8.26 -5.25
CA LEU A 230 29.39 -7.76 -5.44
C LEU A 230 29.51 -6.31 -4.95
N GLY A 231 28.48 -5.47 -5.16
CA GLY A 231 28.48 -4.06 -4.83
C GLY A 231 28.10 -3.69 -3.40
N VAL A 232 27.66 -4.66 -2.57
CA VAL A 232 27.10 -4.38 -1.23
C VAL A 232 28.10 -3.72 -0.26
N GLY A 233 29.38 -3.88 -0.46
CA GLY A 233 30.44 -3.29 0.39
C GLY A 233 30.50 -1.74 0.38
N GLY A 234 29.93 -1.10 -0.64
CA GLY A 234 29.86 0.36 -0.76
C GLY A 234 28.80 1.05 0.09
N LEU A 235 28.01 0.31 0.87
CA LEU A 235 26.94 0.83 1.69
C LEU A 235 27.43 1.92 2.67
N SER A 236 26.69 3.02 2.81
CA SER A 236 27.01 4.09 3.77
C SER A 236 26.72 3.64 5.19
N ILE A 237 27.72 3.75 6.09
CA ILE A 237 27.57 3.40 7.51
C ILE A 237 26.52 4.30 8.17
N GLU A 238 26.57 5.60 7.90
CA GLU A 238 25.64 6.57 8.47
C GLU A 238 24.17 6.23 8.14
N GLN A 239 23.91 5.87 6.87
CA GLN A 239 22.57 5.45 6.45
C GLN A 239 22.16 4.11 7.08
N ALA A 240 23.11 3.18 7.24
CA ALA A 240 22.88 1.91 7.91
C ALA A 240 22.57 2.11 9.40
N GLU A 241 23.27 2.99 10.08
CA GLU A 241 23.04 3.32 11.49
C GLU A 241 21.69 3.98 11.72
N ARG A 242 21.34 5.00 10.92
CA ARG A 242 20.00 5.62 10.97
C ARG A 242 18.90 4.59 10.82
N ARG A 243 19.02 3.68 9.85
CA ARG A 243 18.02 2.62 9.64
C ARG A 243 18.01 1.58 10.74
N ALA A 244 19.16 1.21 11.28
CA ALA A 244 19.26 0.29 12.39
C ALA A 244 18.54 0.83 13.63
N THR A 245 18.75 2.12 13.93
CA THR A 245 18.09 2.81 15.04
C THR A 245 16.56 2.83 14.85
N LEU A 246 16.09 3.21 13.66
CA LEU A 246 14.66 3.24 13.36
C LEU A 246 14.03 1.83 13.42
N ALA A 247 14.70 0.83 12.85
CA ALA A 247 14.21 -0.54 12.88
C ALA A 247 14.16 -1.10 14.31
N SER A 248 15.14 -0.75 15.16
CA SER A 248 15.13 -1.14 16.57
C SER A 248 13.99 -0.48 17.34
N GLN A 249 13.74 0.79 17.09
CA GLN A 249 12.61 1.52 17.69
C GLN A 249 11.25 0.94 17.25
N ILE A 250 11.09 0.65 15.95
CA ILE A 250 9.87 0.03 15.43
C ILE A 250 9.68 -1.37 16.03
N ARG A 251 10.74 -2.20 16.10
CA ARG A 251 10.66 -3.51 16.74
C ARG A 251 10.27 -3.41 18.20
N PHE A 252 10.89 -2.51 18.94
CA PHE A 252 10.57 -2.26 20.34
C PHE A 252 9.11 -1.83 20.52
N ALA A 253 8.63 -0.89 19.71
CA ALA A 253 7.23 -0.47 19.73
C ALA A 253 6.26 -1.60 19.36
N LEU A 254 6.62 -2.46 18.39
CA LEU A 254 5.84 -3.64 18.04
C LEU A 254 5.82 -4.68 19.16
N THR A 255 6.95 -4.88 19.87
CA THR A 255 7.03 -5.82 21.01
C THR A 255 6.16 -5.35 22.17
N LEU A 256 6.06 -4.04 22.37
CA LEU A 256 5.18 -3.43 23.36
C LEU A 256 3.73 -3.31 22.87
N GLN A 257 3.43 -3.77 21.64
CA GLN A 257 2.13 -3.58 20.96
C GLN A 257 1.71 -2.11 20.86
N ASP A 258 2.66 -1.19 20.98
CA ASP A 258 2.44 0.25 20.88
C ASP A 258 2.47 0.70 19.43
N LEU A 259 1.35 0.48 18.75
CA LEU A 259 1.14 0.93 17.36
C LEU A 259 1.22 2.46 17.24
N ARG A 260 0.93 3.19 18.34
CA ARG A 260 1.00 4.66 18.36
C ARG A 260 2.44 5.14 18.16
N THR A 261 3.40 4.57 18.89
CA THR A 261 4.82 4.91 18.71
C THR A 261 5.33 4.57 17.31
N VAL A 262 4.87 3.48 16.70
CA VAL A 262 5.19 3.14 15.30
C VAL A 262 4.67 4.21 14.34
N VAL A 263 3.43 4.64 14.52
CA VAL A 263 2.80 5.68 13.68
C VAL A 263 3.49 7.02 13.88
N LEU A 264 3.79 7.41 15.13
CA LEU A 264 4.52 8.64 15.45
C LEU A 264 5.91 8.67 14.85
N LEU A 265 6.69 7.59 14.97
CA LEU A 265 8.01 7.46 14.35
C LEU A 265 7.92 7.57 12.81
N ARG A 266 6.92 6.94 12.20
CA ARG A 266 6.67 7.04 10.77
C ARG A 266 6.31 8.47 10.35
N ARG A 267 5.50 9.19 11.15
CA ARG A 267 5.15 10.59 10.91
C ARG A 267 6.35 11.51 11.05
N GLN A 268 7.18 11.34 12.08
CA GLN A 268 8.41 12.11 12.24
C GLN A 268 9.34 11.96 11.04
N LEU A 269 9.48 10.74 10.52
CA LEU A 269 10.23 10.48 9.29
C LEU A 269 9.67 11.20 8.06
N THR A 270 8.35 11.34 7.99
CA THR A 270 7.68 12.04 6.88
C THR A 270 7.84 13.55 7.01
N GLN A 271 7.80 14.08 8.23
CA GLN A 271 7.98 15.52 8.52
C GLN A 271 9.38 16.02 8.15
N GLU A 272 10.43 15.22 8.38
CA GLU A 272 11.80 15.57 7.97
C GLU A 272 11.97 15.80 6.46
N GLN A 273 10.96 15.42 5.66
CA GLN A 273 10.99 15.51 4.19
C GLN A 273 10.15 16.68 3.63
N SER A 274 9.60 17.54 4.49
CA SER A 274 8.84 18.70 4.03
C SER A 274 9.72 19.65 3.21
N ARG A 275 9.13 20.28 2.17
CA ARG A 275 9.88 21.24 1.32
C ARG A 275 10.11 22.54 2.09
N PRO A 276 11.33 23.08 2.08
CA PRO A 276 11.59 24.37 2.69
C PRO A 276 10.89 25.53 1.94
N ARG A 277 10.72 25.37 0.61
CA ARG A 277 10.02 26.36 -0.23
C ARG A 277 8.67 25.81 -0.70
N PRO A 278 7.55 26.53 -0.49
CA PRO A 278 6.23 26.11 -0.96
C PRO A 278 6.16 26.15 -2.50
N TRP A 279 5.28 25.31 -3.08
CA TRP A 279 4.99 25.35 -4.52
C TRP A 279 4.31 26.66 -4.94
N VAL A 280 3.42 27.15 -4.08
CA VAL A 280 2.65 28.38 -4.29
C VAL A 280 2.72 29.18 -3.00
N ARG A 281 2.99 30.48 -3.12
CA ARG A 281 2.98 31.41 -1.98
C ARG A 281 1.53 31.88 -1.78
N LEU A 282 0.94 31.50 -0.66
CA LEU A 282 -0.39 31.92 -0.26
C LEU A 282 -0.30 33.18 0.62
N GLY A 283 -1.31 34.04 0.51
CA GLY A 283 -1.46 35.25 1.31
C GLY A 283 -1.58 35.01 2.82
N PRO A 284 -1.76 36.02 3.68
CA PRO A 284 -1.79 35.87 5.15
C PRO A 284 -2.90 34.91 5.62
N LEU A 285 -2.71 34.31 6.80
CA LEU A 285 -3.63 33.29 7.34
C LEU A 285 -5.03 33.82 7.65
N GLY A 286 -5.15 35.13 7.95
CA GLY A 286 -6.41 35.73 8.38
C GLY A 286 -6.74 35.41 9.85
N HIS A 287 -8.01 35.55 10.22
CA HIS A 287 -8.48 35.41 11.60
C HIS A 287 -9.67 34.43 11.67
N GLY A 288 -9.95 33.92 12.88
CA GLY A 288 -11.07 33.03 13.17
C GLY A 288 -10.91 31.60 12.63
N ARG A 289 -12.01 30.86 12.52
CA ARG A 289 -12.03 29.43 12.09
C ARG A 289 -11.36 29.18 10.74
N ARG A 290 -11.26 30.19 9.87
CA ARG A 290 -10.60 30.08 8.57
C ARG A 290 -9.09 29.90 8.66
N VAL A 291 -8.48 30.21 9.80
CA VAL A 291 -7.03 30.06 10.03
C VAL A 291 -6.61 28.58 9.93
N VAL A 292 -7.41 27.67 10.47
CA VAL A 292 -7.10 26.23 10.52
C VAL A 292 -6.98 25.66 9.11
N TRP A 293 -8.03 25.76 8.30
CA TRP A 293 -7.99 25.19 6.95
C TRP A 293 -6.99 25.91 6.04
N ARG A 294 -6.76 27.24 6.22
CA ARG A 294 -5.71 27.97 5.50
C ARG A 294 -4.31 27.50 5.89
N ARG A 295 -4.10 27.17 7.16
CA ARG A 295 -2.86 26.53 7.65
C ARG A 295 -2.64 25.20 6.94
N ASP A 296 -3.68 24.39 6.87
CA ASP A 296 -3.63 23.07 6.23
C ASP A 296 -3.35 23.16 4.74
N VAL A 297 -4.03 24.07 4.01
CA VAL A 297 -3.73 24.35 2.60
C VAL A 297 -2.29 24.80 2.41
N ARG A 298 -1.74 25.65 3.31
CA ARG A 298 -0.31 26.00 3.26
C ARG A 298 0.59 24.78 3.50
N GLY A 299 0.19 23.86 4.36
CA GLY A 299 0.85 22.59 4.56
C GLY A 299 0.93 21.78 3.27
N LEU A 300 -0.17 21.70 2.50
CA LEU A 300 -0.21 21.03 1.19
C LEU A 300 0.80 21.63 0.21
N THR A 301 0.96 22.96 0.18
CA THR A 301 1.92 23.61 -0.74
C THR A 301 3.38 23.28 -0.43
N ARG A 302 3.68 22.71 0.74
CA ARG A 302 5.00 22.24 1.14
C ARG A 302 5.19 20.74 1.00
N TRP A 303 4.19 20.03 0.50
CA TRP A 303 4.34 18.60 0.28
C TRP A 303 5.43 18.30 -0.75
N PRO A 304 6.27 17.29 -0.50
CA PRO A 304 7.23 16.84 -1.49
C PRO A 304 6.49 16.23 -2.69
N ALA A 305 7.02 16.42 -3.90
CA ALA A 305 6.44 15.89 -5.14
C ALA A 305 6.11 14.39 -5.07
N VAL A 306 6.90 13.67 -4.29
CA VAL A 306 6.74 12.24 -4.06
C VAL A 306 5.47 11.88 -3.30
N ARG A 307 5.06 12.72 -2.35
CA ARG A 307 3.80 12.52 -1.63
C ARG A 307 2.62 12.69 -2.56
N VAL A 308 2.68 13.73 -3.39
CA VAL A 308 1.67 13.97 -4.44
C VAL A 308 1.63 12.78 -5.41
N ALA A 309 2.80 12.34 -5.91
CA ALA A 309 2.88 11.18 -6.82
C ALA A 309 2.32 9.90 -6.18
N ARG A 310 2.54 9.69 -4.88
CA ARG A 310 2.00 8.53 -4.15
C ARG A 310 0.48 8.60 -4.03
N LEU A 311 -0.10 9.76 -3.74
CA LEU A 311 -1.55 9.95 -3.72
C LEU A 311 -2.18 9.70 -5.09
N LEU A 312 -1.57 10.22 -6.15
CA LEU A 312 -2.01 9.95 -7.52
C LEU A 312 -1.90 8.45 -7.86
N ALA A 313 -0.80 7.81 -7.48
CA ALA A 313 -0.64 6.36 -7.68
C ALA A 313 -1.69 5.55 -6.91
N LEU A 314 -2.04 5.93 -5.68
CA LEU A 314 -3.10 5.29 -4.91
C LEU A 314 -4.46 5.48 -5.58
N GLY A 315 -4.75 6.65 -6.15
CA GLY A 315 -5.94 6.89 -6.96
C GLY A 315 -5.99 5.98 -8.19
N ILE A 316 -4.88 5.88 -8.92
CA ILE A 316 -4.75 4.98 -10.09
C ILE A 316 -4.96 3.51 -9.69
N ILE A 317 -4.34 3.07 -8.59
CA ILE A 317 -4.49 1.70 -8.08
C ILE A 317 -5.95 1.43 -7.71
N ALA A 318 -6.60 2.36 -7.00
CA ALA A 318 -8.01 2.24 -6.64
C ALA A 318 -8.89 2.14 -7.90
N GLY A 319 -8.68 3.00 -8.89
CA GLY A 319 -9.41 2.98 -10.15
C GLY A 319 -9.19 1.70 -10.95
N ALA A 320 -7.94 1.23 -11.06
CA ALA A 320 -7.62 -0.02 -11.75
C ALA A 320 -8.27 -1.24 -11.06
N ALA A 321 -8.27 -1.27 -9.72
CA ALA A 321 -8.91 -2.31 -8.95
C ALA A 321 -10.44 -2.30 -9.12
N LEU A 322 -11.07 -1.12 -9.15
CA LEU A 322 -12.49 -0.96 -9.45
C LEU A 322 -12.83 -1.39 -10.87
N ALA A 323 -12.01 -1.02 -11.86
CA ALA A 323 -12.19 -1.49 -13.23
C ALA A 323 -12.12 -3.01 -13.33
N GLY A 324 -11.18 -3.66 -12.62
CA GLY A 324 -11.12 -5.11 -12.51
C GLY A 324 -12.35 -5.72 -11.82
N THR A 325 -12.90 -5.01 -10.83
CA THR A 325 -14.16 -5.40 -10.17
C THR A 325 -15.34 -5.37 -11.15
N PHE A 326 -15.47 -4.33 -11.98
CA PHE A 326 -16.48 -4.26 -13.05
C PHE A 326 -16.26 -5.34 -14.12
N ALA A 327 -15.02 -5.67 -14.42
CA ALA A 327 -14.68 -6.77 -15.32
C ALA A 327 -14.95 -8.17 -14.72
N GLY A 328 -15.45 -8.28 -13.47
CA GLY A 328 -15.88 -9.53 -12.83
C GLY A 328 -14.96 -10.07 -11.73
N THR A 329 -13.86 -9.38 -11.37
CA THR A 329 -12.96 -9.80 -10.29
C THR A 329 -13.31 -9.08 -8.99
N THR A 330 -14.33 -9.57 -8.30
CA THR A 330 -14.90 -8.93 -7.08
C THR A 330 -13.86 -8.68 -5.96
N PRO A 331 -12.90 -9.57 -5.66
CA PRO A 331 -11.93 -9.33 -4.59
C PRO A 331 -11.08 -8.07 -4.75
N LEU A 332 -10.95 -7.52 -5.96
CA LEU A 332 -10.21 -6.28 -6.21
C LEU A 332 -10.83 -5.07 -5.51
N ILE A 333 -12.08 -5.15 -5.07
CA ILE A 333 -12.72 -4.09 -4.27
C ILE A 333 -11.98 -3.85 -2.95
N VAL A 334 -11.39 -4.89 -2.35
CA VAL A 334 -10.56 -4.78 -1.14
C VAL A 334 -9.29 -3.99 -1.45
N VAL A 335 -8.69 -4.20 -2.61
CA VAL A 335 -7.50 -3.44 -3.05
C VAL A 335 -7.87 -1.97 -3.26
N ALA A 336 -9.02 -1.69 -3.87
CA ALA A 336 -9.52 -0.33 -4.04
C ALA A 336 -9.75 0.37 -2.69
N ALA A 337 -10.41 -0.32 -1.75
CA ALA A 337 -10.65 0.19 -0.40
C ALA A 337 -9.36 0.47 0.37
N LEU A 338 -8.38 -0.44 0.33
CA LEU A 338 -7.08 -0.25 0.95
C LEU A 338 -6.32 0.92 0.34
N ALA A 339 -6.35 1.09 -0.99
CA ALA A 339 -5.71 2.22 -1.65
C ALA A 339 -6.34 3.56 -1.23
N LEU A 340 -7.67 3.64 -1.17
CA LEU A 340 -8.39 4.82 -0.70
C LEU A 340 -8.14 5.09 0.79
N PHE A 341 -8.11 4.06 1.63
CA PHE A 341 -7.76 4.17 3.04
C PHE A 341 -6.35 4.74 3.25
N LEU A 342 -5.36 4.20 2.53
CA LEU A 342 -3.99 4.69 2.60
C LEU A 342 -3.87 6.14 2.09
N ALA A 343 -4.62 6.51 1.05
CA ALA A 343 -4.69 7.88 0.58
C ALA A 343 -5.31 8.82 1.64
N GLY A 344 -6.36 8.36 2.32
CA GLY A 344 -6.97 9.08 3.44
C GLY A 344 -6.00 9.32 4.59
N LEU A 345 -5.21 8.32 4.98
CA LEU A 345 -4.16 8.46 6.00
C LEU A 345 -3.11 9.50 5.63
N GLU A 346 -2.72 9.56 4.35
CA GLU A 346 -1.79 10.56 3.86
C GLU A 346 -2.42 11.97 3.86
N ALA A 347 -3.70 12.08 3.53
CA ALA A 347 -4.41 13.36 3.49
C ALA A 347 -4.63 13.94 4.88
N LEU A 348 -4.84 13.09 5.91
CA LEU A 348 -5.17 13.46 7.28
C LEU A 348 -3.99 13.93 8.14
N GLU A 349 -2.80 14.03 7.60
CA GLU A 349 -1.60 14.41 8.36
C GLU A 349 -1.77 15.63 9.27
N PRO A 350 -2.41 16.77 8.83
CA PRO A 350 -2.58 17.93 9.70
C PRO A 350 -3.40 17.64 10.95
N LEU A 351 -4.51 16.94 10.81
CA LEU A 351 -5.35 16.52 11.96
C LEU A 351 -4.60 15.54 12.86
N ALA A 352 -3.85 14.63 12.27
CA ALA A 352 -3.07 13.67 13.01
C ALA A 352 -1.98 14.32 13.86
N GLN A 353 -1.35 15.38 13.35
CA GLN A 353 -0.37 16.17 14.12
C GLN A 353 -0.99 16.87 15.34
N ASP A 354 -2.20 17.42 15.19
CA ASP A 354 -2.90 18.08 16.30
C ASP A 354 -3.34 17.06 17.38
N ILE A 355 -3.65 15.81 16.99
CA ILE A 355 -3.96 14.73 17.95
C ILE A 355 -2.70 14.24 18.67
N ASP A 356 -1.57 14.18 17.96
CA ASP A 356 -0.30 13.74 18.54
C ASP A 356 0.30 14.77 19.52
N HIS A 357 -0.08 16.04 19.38
CA HIS A 357 0.39 17.14 20.22
C HIS A 357 -0.77 17.86 20.93
N PRO A 358 -1.38 17.24 21.96
CA PRO A 358 -2.58 17.78 22.61
C PRO A 358 -2.37 19.15 23.27
N ASP A 359 -1.13 19.52 23.56
CA ASP A 359 -0.79 20.83 24.15
C ASP A 359 -1.04 21.99 23.18
N LEU A 360 -0.96 21.75 21.85
CA LEU A 360 -1.20 22.79 20.85
C LEU A 360 -2.67 23.21 20.78
N PRO A 361 -3.65 22.28 20.70
CA PRO A 361 -5.07 22.61 20.78
C PRO A 361 -5.48 23.22 22.13
N ALA A 362 -4.88 22.78 23.24
CA ALA A 362 -5.19 23.30 24.59
C ALA A 362 -4.89 24.79 24.74
N GLY A 363 -3.96 25.34 23.98
CA GLY A 363 -3.68 26.79 23.90
C GLY A 363 -4.66 27.60 23.05
N THR A 364 -5.68 26.96 22.41
CA THR A 364 -6.66 27.67 21.58
C THR A 364 -7.99 27.87 22.32
N PRO A 365 -8.67 29.03 22.17
CA PRO A 365 -9.96 29.29 22.82
C PRO A 365 -11.14 28.60 22.10
N THR A 366 -10.91 27.50 21.39
CA THR A 366 -11.92 26.77 20.61
C THR A 366 -12.19 25.40 21.22
N VAL A 367 -13.44 24.95 21.13
CA VAL A 367 -13.81 23.60 21.56
C VAL A 367 -13.05 22.57 20.72
N PRO A 368 -12.41 21.55 21.34
CA PRO A 368 -11.59 20.58 20.61
C PRO A 368 -12.31 19.89 19.43
N GLY A 369 -13.60 19.58 19.60
CA GLY A 369 -14.41 18.98 18.53
C GLY A 369 -14.60 19.91 17.32
N GLU A 370 -14.76 21.20 17.54
CA GLU A 370 -14.86 22.19 16.45
C GLU A 370 -13.53 22.40 15.72
N LEU A 371 -12.43 22.35 16.47
CA LEU A 371 -11.09 22.43 15.89
C LEU A 371 -10.82 21.22 14.99
N ARG A 372 -11.13 20.01 15.45
CA ARG A 372 -10.98 18.78 14.66
C ARG A 372 -11.85 18.83 13.38
N LEU A 373 -13.07 19.31 13.50
CA LEU A 373 -13.96 19.46 12.34
C LEU A 373 -13.42 20.49 11.34
N ALA A 374 -12.76 21.56 11.80
CA ALA A 374 -12.17 22.59 10.96
C ALA A 374 -11.02 22.06 10.08
N HIS A 375 -10.41 20.90 10.43
CA HIS A 375 -9.42 20.21 9.61
C HIS A 375 -10.03 19.33 8.50
N ALA A 376 -11.31 18.97 8.56
CA ALA A 376 -11.91 18.02 7.63
C ALA A 376 -11.98 18.50 6.16
N PRO A 377 -12.22 19.79 5.83
CA PRO A 377 -12.42 20.23 4.46
C PRO A 377 -11.21 20.00 3.55
N VAL A 378 -9.99 20.19 4.06
CA VAL A 378 -8.77 20.09 3.24
C VAL A 378 -8.44 18.64 2.90
N PRO A 379 -8.39 17.67 3.83
CA PRO A 379 -8.28 16.26 3.51
C PRO A 379 -9.40 15.76 2.60
N PHE A 380 -10.64 16.22 2.80
CA PHE A 380 -11.75 15.85 1.93
C PHE A 380 -11.51 16.30 0.48
N ALA A 381 -11.06 17.54 0.27
CA ALA A 381 -10.71 18.03 -1.07
C ALA A 381 -9.59 17.19 -1.72
N VAL A 382 -8.58 16.79 -0.94
CA VAL A 382 -7.52 15.87 -1.43
C VAL A 382 -8.11 14.53 -1.83
N MET A 383 -9.01 13.96 -1.02
CA MET A 383 -9.65 12.68 -1.31
C MET A 383 -10.56 12.76 -2.54
N VAL A 384 -11.23 13.90 -2.79
CA VAL A 384 -11.98 14.14 -4.04
C VAL A 384 -11.04 14.08 -5.24
N VAL A 385 -9.85 14.70 -5.17
CA VAL A 385 -8.86 14.62 -6.26
C VAL A 385 -8.40 13.17 -6.47
N VAL A 386 -8.14 12.41 -5.41
CA VAL A 386 -7.77 10.99 -5.50
C VAL A 386 -8.89 10.17 -6.14
N ALA A 387 -10.15 10.40 -5.75
CA ALA A 387 -11.31 9.73 -6.32
C ALA A 387 -11.50 10.08 -7.80
N LEU A 388 -11.29 11.35 -8.20
CA LEU A 388 -11.31 11.78 -9.60
C LEU A 388 -10.24 11.09 -10.44
N VAL A 389 -9.02 10.96 -9.92
CA VAL A 389 -7.94 10.20 -10.59
C VAL A 389 -8.32 8.72 -10.74
N GLY A 390 -8.91 8.13 -9.70
CA GLY A 390 -9.44 6.77 -9.75
C GLY A 390 -10.53 6.63 -10.81
N TRP A 391 -11.49 7.54 -10.84
CA TRP A 391 -12.55 7.56 -11.85
C TRP A 391 -12.01 7.72 -13.28
N ALA A 392 -11.09 8.66 -13.49
CA ALA A 392 -10.43 8.81 -14.78
C ALA A 392 -9.75 7.51 -15.23
N THR A 393 -9.10 6.79 -14.28
CA THR A 393 -8.49 5.49 -14.56
C THR A 393 -9.54 4.45 -14.97
N VAL A 394 -10.69 4.39 -14.28
CA VAL A 394 -11.82 3.49 -14.64
C VAL A 394 -12.31 3.80 -16.06
N VAL A 395 -12.50 5.09 -16.41
CA VAL A 395 -12.94 5.51 -17.75
C VAL A 395 -11.91 5.14 -18.82
N VAL A 396 -10.63 5.37 -18.58
CA VAL A 396 -9.55 4.98 -19.50
C VAL A 396 -9.54 3.47 -19.74
N MET A 397 -9.70 2.67 -18.70
CA MET A 397 -9.74 1.21 -18.81
C MET A 397 -11.00 0.72 -19.54
N ALA A 398 -12.13 1.37 -19.34
CA ALA A 398 -13.36 1.11 -20.09
C ALA A 398 -13.18 1.46 -21.58
N ALA A 399 -12.59 2.62 -21.89
CA ALA A 399 -12.27 3.01 -23.27
C ALA A 399 -11.27 2.06 -23.94
N ALA A 400 -10.42 1.39 -23.15
CA ALA A 400 -9.54 0.32 -23.64
C ALA A 400 -10.27 -1.02 -23.93
N GLY A 401 -11.60 -1.08 -23.71
CA GLY A 401 -12.46 -2.21 -24.08
C GLY A 401 -12.69 -3.25 -22.98
N LEU A 402 -12.39 -2.94 -21.70
CA LEU A 402 -12.64 -3.88 -20.60
C LEU A 402 -14.13 -4.03 -20.30
N PHE A 403 -14.89 -2.94 -20.38
CA PHE A 403 -16.34 -2.87 -20.15
C PHE A 403 -16.90 -1.57 -20.76
N SER A 404 -18.22 -1.32 -20.63
CA SER A 404 -18.89 -0.17 -21.24
C SER A 404 -18.42 1.17 -20.65
N VAL A 405 -18.06 2.14 -21.50
CA VAL A 405 -17.70 3.51 -21.10
C VAL A 405 -18.90 4.22 -20.42
N HIS A 406 -20.12 3.96 -20.90
CA HIS A 406 -21.32 4.51 -20.27
C HIS A 406 -21.47 4.07 -18.81
N LEU A 407 -21.20 2.79 -18.52
CA LEU A 407 -21.16 2.25 -17.16
C LEU A 407 -20.08 2.94 -16.31
N ALA A 408 -18.87 3.12 -16.86
CA ALA A 408 -17.77 3.82 -16.19
C ALA A 408 -18.13 5.26 -15.81
N LEU A 409 -18.81 5.97 -16.69
CA LEU A 409 -19.21 7.37 -16.45
C LEU A 409 -20.32 7.46 -15.39
N THR A 410 -21.38 6.68 -15.52
CA THR A 410 -22.56 6.77 -14.64
C THR A 410 -22.27 6.26 -13.24
N VAL A 411 -21.70 5.07 -13.10
CA VAL A 411 -21.40 4.47 -11.80
C VAL A 411 -20.21 5.18 -11.15
N GLY A 412 -19.21 5.56 -11.93
CA GLY A 412 -18.04 6.28 -11.42
C GLY A 412 -18.41 7.64 -10.84
N ALA A 413 -19.32 8.38 -11.50
CA ALA A 413 -19.83 9.65 -10.97
C ALA A 413 -20.57 9.46 -9.62
N ALA A 414 -21.42 8.44 -9.52
CA ALA A 414 -22.12 8.10 -8.27
C ALA A 414 -21.16 7.68 -7.14
N LEU A 415 -20.00 7.14 -7.48
CA LEU A 415 -19.00 6.64 -6.53
C LEU A 415 -18.07 7.74 -5.97
N LEU A 416 -17.91 8.88 -6.67
CA LEU A 416 -16.94 9.92 -6.30
C LEU A 416 -17.09 10.40 -4.85
N ALA A 417 -18.28 10.85 -4.48
CA ALA A 417 -18.54 11.37 -3.15
C ALA A 417 -18.43 10.28 -2.05
N PRO A 418 -19.05 9.10 -2.20
CA PRO A 418 -18.90 8.00 -1.24
C PRO A 418 -17.45 7.57 -1.03
N ALA A 419 -16.70 7.38 -2.11
CA ALA A 419 -15.31 6.93 -2.03
C ALA A 419 -14.41 7.96 -1.33
N ALA A 420 -14.56 9.24 -1.67
CA ALA A 420 -13.82 10.32 -1.02
C ALA A 420 -14.17 10.44 0.46
N LEU A 421 -15.46 10.39 0.78
CA LEU A 421 -15.98 10.57 2.14
C LEU A 421 -15.57 9.40 3.05
N LEU A 422 -15.82 8.15 2.63
CA LEU A 422 -15.50 6.98 3.45
C LEU A 422 -14.01 6.67 3.48
N GLY A 423 -13.26 7.01 2.43
CA GLY A 423 -11.80 7.00 2.47
C GLY A 423 -11.24 7.93 3.57
N LEU A 424 -11.84 9.12 3.70
CA LEU A 424 -11.51 10.06 4.77
C LEU A 424 -11.96 9.54 6.14
N VAL A 425 -13.23 9.10 6.29
CA VAL A 425 -13.80 8.65 7.56
C VAL A 425 -13.09 7.41 8.10
N GLY A 426 -12.74 6.45 7.23
CA GLY A 426 -11.93 5.29 7.63
C GLY A 426 -10.56 5.69 8.16
N ALA A 427 -9.91 6.65 7.51
CA ALA A 427 -8.63 7.18 7.98
C ALA A 427 -8.77 7.95 9.31
N VAL A 428 -9.84 8.77 9.45
CA VAL A 428 -10.18 9.47 10.70
C VAL A 428 -10.41 8.46 11.83
N ALA A 429 -11.19 7.43 11.60
CA ALA A 429 -11.44 6.37 12.58
C ALA A 429 -10.13 5.73 13.05
N SER A 430 -9.20 5.45 12.12
CA SER A 430 -7.89 4.90 12.45
C SER A 430 -7.04 5.83 13.33
N VAL A 431 -7.04 7.14 13.04
CA VAL A 431 -6.20 8.13 13.75
C VAL A 431 -6.81 8.51 15.09
N VAL A 432 -8.14 8.65 15.16
CA VAL A 432 -8.84 9.18 16.35
C VAL A 432 -9.15 8.10 17.38
N MET A 433 -9.32 6.82 16.97
CA MET A 433 -9.63 5.71 17.90
C MET A 433 -8.39 5.15 18.63
N GLU A 434 -7.25 5.83 18.64
CA GLU A 434 -6.09 5.38 19.40
C GLU A 434 -6.40 5.32 20.91
N PRO A 435 -5.94 4.28 21.66
CA PRO A 435 -6.17 4.19 23.09
C PRO A 435 -5.45 5.33 23.80
N PRO A 436 -6.02 5.91 24.86
CA PRO A 436 -5.26 6.78 25.73
C PRO A 436 -4.05 6.02 26.28
N SER A 437 -2.87 6.62 26.16
CA SER A 437 -1.65 6.12 26.74
C SER A 437 -1.83 6.12 28.27
N GLY A 438 -1.93 4.97 28.92
CA GLY A 438 -1.89 4.90 30.37
C GLY A 438 -2.82 3.92 31.09
N GLY A 439 -3.77 3.32 30.42
CA GLY A 439 -4.56 2.24 31.01
C GLY A 439 -3.97 0.90 30.64
N GLY A 440 -3.15 0.30 31.51
CA GLY A 440 -2.76 -1.10 31.36
C GLY A 440 -4.01 -1.97 31.42
N ASP A 441 -4.63 -2.21 30.28
CA ASP A 441 -5.58 -3.30 30.15
C ASP A 441 -4.77 -4.59 30.38
N PHE A 442 -4.84 -5.16 31.58
CA PHE A 442 -4.35 -6.50 31.92
C PHE A 442 -5.19 -7.57 31.20
N LEU A 443 -5.39 -7.39 29.90
CA LEU A 443 -6.06 -8.38 29.09
C LEU A 443 -5.08 -9.51 28.75
N PRO A 444 -5.51 -10.76 28.79
CA PRO A 444 -4.70 -11.89 28.32
C PRO A 444 -4.17 -11.60 26.91
N ALA A 445 -2.94 -12.00 26.61
CA ALA A 445 -2.26 -11.71 25.35
C ALA A 445 -3.07 -12.14 24.11
N GLU A 446 -3.87 -13.20 24.24
CA GLU A 446 -4.76 -13.72 23.20
C GLU A 446 -5.89 -12.74 22.85
N VAL A 447 -6.51 -12.14 23.87
CA VAL A 447 -7.59 -11.15 23.69
C VAL A 447 -7.04 -9.83 23.18
N ALA A 448 -5.83 -9.45 23.62
CA ALA A 448 -5.14 -8.26 23.13
C ALA A 448 -4.82 -8.38 21.63
N GLY A 449 -4.39 -9.56 21.16
CA GLY A 449 -4.13 -9.83 19.75
C GLY A 449 -5.38 -9.68 18.87
N VAL A 450 -6.51 -10.25 19.28
CA VAL A 450 -7.79 -10.13 18.56
C VAL A 450 -8.25 -8.67 18.51
N LYS A 451 -8.16 -7.93 19.62
CA LYS A 451 -8.52 -6.50 19.69
C LYS A 451 -7.68 -5.66 18.70
N VAL A 452 -6.37 -5.93 18.61
CA VAL A 452 -5.46 -5.25 17.67
C VAL A 452 -5.84 -5.55 16.22
N VAL A 453 -6.11 -6.82 15.88
CA VAL A 453 -6.50 -7.23 14.52
C VAL A 453 -7.85 -6.62 14.15
N LEU A 454 -8.86 -6.74 15.03
CA LEU A 454 -10.18 -6.15 14.78
C LEU A 454 -10.10 -4.65 14.53
N ARG A 455 -9.28 -3.96 15.31
CA ARG A 455 -9.04 -2.52 15.17
C ARG A 455 -8.31 -2.16 13.88
N ALA A 456 -7.32 -2.96 13.47
CA ALA A 456 -6.60 -2.75 12.23
C ALA A 456 -7.49 -2.98 10.99
N VAL A 457 -8.45 -3.91 11.07
CA VAL A 457 -9.37 -4.25 9.98
C VAL A 457 -10.58 -3.32 9.92
N TRP A 458 -11.08 -2.84 11.07
CA TRP A 458 -12.28 -2.00 11.13
C TRP A 458 -12.21 -0.74 10.27
N SER A 459 -11.09 -0.01 10.35
CA SER A 459 -10.92 1.26 9.63
C SER A 459 -10.91 1.08 8.09
N PRO A 460 -10.16 0.12 7.50
CA PRO A 460 -10.29 -0.21 6.08
C PRO A 460 -11.68 -0.77 5.71
N ALA A 461 -12.34 -1.53 6.61
CA ALA A 461 -13.67 -2.06 6.36
C ALA A 461 -14.71 -0.96 6.16
N LEU A 462 -14.61 0.15 6.88
CA LEU A 462 -15.46 1.33 6.64
C LEU A 462 -15.32 1.85 5.20
N VAL A 463 -14.14 1.79 4.62
CA VAL A 463 -13.92 2.23 3.24
C VAL A 463 -14.59 1.28 2.24
N VAL A 464 -14.67 -0.02 2.55
CA VAL A 464 -15.44 -0.99 1.73
C VAL A 464 -16.92 -0.60 1.67
N VAL A 465 -17.49 -0.10 2.77
CA VAL A 465 -18.85 0.45 2.78
C VAL A 465 -18.98 1.63 1.80
N GLY A 466 -17.94 2.44 1.64
CA GLY A 466 -17.89 3.52 0.64
C GLY A 466 -18.01 3.04 -0.80
N LEU A 467 -17.77 1.76 -1.06
CA LEU A 467 -17.82 1.15 -2.39
C LEU A 467 -19.13 0.39 -2.66
N THR A 468 -20.16 0.52 -1.78
CA THR A 468 -21.49 -0.07 -1.98
C THR A 468 -22.17 0.32 -3.31
N PRO A 469 -21.95 1.52 -3.91
CA PRO A 469 -22.48 1.81 -5.25
C PRO A 469 -22.00 0.83 -6.33
N VAL A 470 -20.80 0.29 -6.19
CA VAL A 470 -20.24 -0.72 -7.11
C VAL A 470 -20.99 -2.04 -6.99
N PHE A 471 -21.29 -2.48 -5.75
CA PHE A 471 -22.06 -3.69 -5.52
C PHE A 471 -23.49 -3.54 -6.05
N ALA A 472 -24.14 -2.39 -5.80
CA ALA A 472 -25.48 -2.12 -6.29
C ALA A 472 -25.55 -2.11 -7.83
N ALA A 473 -24.58 -1.46 -8.50
CA ALA A 473 -24.50 -1.46 -9.96
C ALA A 473 -24.29 -2.87 -10.52
N ARG A 474 -23.43 -3.66 -9.90
CA ARG A 474 -23.18 -5.05 -10.32
C ARG A 474 -24.42 -5.94 -10.12
N SER A 475 -25.08 -5.82 -8.99
CA SER A 475 -26.35 -6.53 -8.75
C SER A 475 -27.35 -6.22 -9.84
N ALA A 476 -27.52 -4.96 -10.22
CA ALA A 476 -28.40 -4.55 -11.31
C ALA A 476 -28.00 -5.16 -12.67
N LEU A 477 -26.70 -5.34 -12.94
CA LEU A 477 -26.22 -5.99 -14.17
C LEU A 477 -26.54 -7.50 -14.22
N HIS A 478 -26.58 -8.18 -13.07
CA HIS A 478 -26.86 -9.62 -13.00
C HIS A 478 -28.35 -9.95 -12.95
N HIS A 479 -29.20 -9.02 -12.51
CA HIS A 479 -30.66 -9.22 -12.37
C HIS A 479 -31.46 -8.55 -13.51
N ILE A 480 -30.91 -8.53 -14.74
CA ILE A 480 -31.61 -8.03 -15.93
C ILE A 480 -32.80 -8.94 -16.24
N GLY A 481 -33.96 -8.69 -15.64
CA GLY A 481 -35.17 -9.46 -15.89
C GLY A 481 -36.28 -9.26 -14.87
N ALA A 482 -35.96 -8.99 -13.60
CA ALA A 482 -36.98 -8.85 -12.55
C ALA A 482 -37.43 -7.40 -12.30
N HIS A 483 -36.49 -6.42 -12.41
CA HIS A 483 -36.76 -4.98 -12.32
C HIS A 483 -35.79 -4.22 -13.20
N PRO A 484 -36.25 -3.30 -14.08
CA PRO A 484 -35.39 -2.58 -15.04
C PRO A 484 -34.70 -1.37 -14.38
N THR A 485 -33.98 -1.58 -13.28
CA THR A 485 -33.11 -0.53 -12.71
C THR A 485 -31.83 -0.46 -13.53
N THR A 486 -31.54 0.72 -14.10
CA THR A 486 -30.25 0.92 -14.77
C THR A 486 -29.11 0.83 -13.75
N PRO A 487 -27.93 0.29 -14.12
CA PRO A 487 -26.79 0.20 -13.21
C PRO A 487 -26.40 1.54 -12.58
N GLY A 488 -26.58 2.64 -13.32
CA GLY A 488 -26.35 4.00 -12.80
C GLY A 488 -27.34 4.39 -11.71
N ALA A 489 -28.66 4.10 -11.89
CA ALA A 489 -29.67 4.35 -10.86
C ALA A 489 -29.44 3.49 -9.61
N ALA A 490 -29.07 2.22 -9.78
CA ALA A 490 -28.69 1.34 -8.68
C ALA A 490 -27.45 1.86 -7.92
N ALA A 491 -26.45 2.39 -8.63
CA ALA A 491 -25.28 3.00 -8.01
C ALA A 491 -25.65 4.24 -7.19
N LEU A 492 -26.53 5.09 -7.72
CA LEU A 492 -27.00 6.29 -7.01
C LEU A 492 -27.78 5.91 -5.73
N SER A 493 -28.68 4.93 -5.80
CA SER A 493 -29.37 4.44 -4.60
C SER A 493 -28.39 3.80 -3.60
N GLY A 494 -27.39 3.05 -4.08
CA GLY A 494 -26.32 2.49 -3.27
C GLY A 494 -25.40 3.53 -2.62
N SER A 495 -25.39 4.77 -3.11
CA SER A 495 -24.60 5.88 -2.55
C SER A 495 -25.21 6.45 -1.27
N PHE A 496 -26.49 6.22 -1.01
CA PHE A 496 -27.16 6.79 0.17
C PHE A 496 -26.55 6.29 1.49
N LEU A 497 -26.35 4.98 1.60
CA LEU A 497 -25.76 4.37 2.80
C LEU A 497 -24.36 4.93 3.13
N PRO A 498 -23.39 4.94 2.22
CA PRO A 498 -22.04 5.45 2.53
C PRO A 498 -22.01 6.95 2.79
N ILE A 499 -22.87 7.73 2.15
CA ILE A 499 -22.97 9.17 2.43
C ILE A 499 -23.52 9.36 3.85
N THR A 500 -24.56 8.64 4.25
CA THR A 500 -25.10 8.70 5.60
C THR A 500 -24.06 8.30 6.65
N VAL A 501 -23.39 7.16 6.45
CA VAL A 501 -22.30 6.71 7.34
C VAL A 501 -21.17 7.74 7.40
N GLY A 502 -20.84 8.34 6.28
CA GLY A 502 -19.80 9.37 6.17
C GLY A 502 -20.16 10.64 6.93
N VAL A 503 -21.38 11.13 6.80
CA VAL A 503 -21.90 12.30 7.54
C VAL A 503 -21.92 12.01 9.04
N ILE A 504 -22.38 10.83 9.47
CA ILE A 504 -22.34 10.41 10.86
C ILE A 504 -20.90 10.36 11.37
N GLY A 505 -19.97 9.82 10.60
CA GLY A 505 -18.55 9.75 10.97
C GLY A 505 -17.90 11.13 11.14
N ILE A 506 -18.24 12.10 10.30
CA ILE A 506 -17.78 13.48 10.46
C ILE A 506 -18.46 14.15 11.66
N ALA A 507 -19.76 13.95 11.84
CA ALA A 507 -20.48 14.48 12.99
C ALA A 507 -19.93 13.93 14.32
N TRP A 508 -19.58 12.63 14.33
CA TRP A 508 -18.95 11.99 15.48
C TRP A 508 -17.63 12.66 15.89
N LEU A 509 -16.83 13.15 14.94
CA LEU A 509 -15.62 13.93 15.25
C LEU A 509 -15.89 15.12 16.16
N ARG A 510 -17.04 15.79 15.96
CA ARG A 510 -17.44 16.95 16.77
C ARG A 510 -17.85 16.55 18.19
N PHE A 511 -18.61 15.48 18.33
CA PHE A 511 -19.25 15.08 19.59
C PHE A 511 -18.53 13.95 20.32
N ARG A 512 -17.35 13.53 19.84
CA ARG A 512 -16.63 12.37 20.39
C ARG A 512 -16.43 12.44 21.90
N GLU A 513 -16.03 13.58 22.44
CA GLU A 513 -15.75 13.74 23.87
C GLU A 513 -17.02 13.61 24.70
N ASP A 514 -18.10 14.22 24.26
CA ASP A 514 -19.40 14.13 24.92
C ASP A 514 -19.93 12.69 24.90
N VAL A 515 -19.79 11.99 23.75
CA VAL A 515 -20.19 10.60 23.61
C VAL A 515 -19.36 9.70 24.53
N HIS A 516 -18.03 9.86 24.58
CA HIS A 516 -17.18 9.05 25.44
C HIS A 516 -17.42 9.34 26.94
N GLN A 517 -17.67 10.58 27.31
CA GLN A 517 -18.02 10.92 28.68
C GLN A 517 -19.37 10.33 29.10
N SER A 518 -20.33 10.27 28.20
CA SER A 518 -21.65 9.64 28.46
C SER A 518 -21.56 8.12 28.68
N PHE A 519 -20.57 7.45 28.06
CA PHE A 519 -20.33 6.02 28.24
C PHE A 519 -19.32 5.70 29.35
N SER A 520 -18.49 6.66 29.79
CA SER A 520 -17.62 6.47 30.93
C SER A 520 -18.41 6.80 32.19
N MET A 521 -18.64 5.80 33.05
CA MET A 521 -19.29 6.00 34.38
C MET A 521 -18.42 6.83 35.36
N THR A 522 -17.41 7.51 34.89
CA THR A 522 -16.54 8.39 35.71
C THR A 522 -17.21 9.76 35.80
N PRO A 523 -17.51 10.25 37.03
CA PRO A 523 -18.06 11.58 37.17
C PRO A 523 -17.11 12.64 36.62
N PRO A 524 -17.62 13.73 36.02
CA PRO A 524 -16.77 14.78 35.45
C PRO A 524 -15.86 15.35 36.58
N PRO A 525 -14.60 15.71 36.28
CA PRO A 525 -13.74 16.36 37.23
C PRO A 525 -14.42 17.63 37.73
N ALA A 526 -14.43 17.82 39.08
CA ALA A 526 -15.00 19.00 39.70
C ALA A 526 -14.35 20.25 39.07
N LYS A 527 -15.17 21.16 38.55
CA LYS A 527 -14.70 22.45 38.05
C LYS A 527 -14.11 23.22 39.27
N THR A 528 -12.78 23.27 39.35
CA THR A 528 -12.06 24.19 40.24
C THR A 528 -11.90 25.54 39.56
#